data_356810a6e1eec23894c745b691a6907e
#
_entry.id   356810a6e1eec23894c745b691a6907e
#
_cell.length_a   1.000
_cell.length_b   1.000
_cell.length_c   1.000
_cell.angle_alpha   90.00
_cell.angle_beta   90.00
_cell.angle_gamma   90.00
#
_symmetry.space_group_name_H-M   'P 1'
#
loop_
_entity.id
_entity.type
_entity.pdbx_description
1 polymer ?
#
loop_
_entity_poly.entity_id
_entity_poly.type
_entity_poly.pdbx_seq_one_letter_code
_entity_poly.pdbx_strand_id
1 'polypeptide(L)'
;VCIGAVDLGEQETSYNNKTKYVNQLQIIFELPSELIEIDGEEQPRQLSRRFAVSLSTKSNLRKFIETWYGKKFTDDAIREFDTRELLGRPAMLSVVLSEDGNYANIASAAALPKGMEAPKTRSELIDFDVEEWDDEAFQKLPEWLQELIKKSTQYKSDHLPEDEVSVEAAEQAASQAAEAEEGTE
;
A
#
# COMPACT_ATOMS: atom_id res chain seq x y z
N VAL A 1 -2.91 14.16 6.11
CA VAL A 1 -4.11 13.38 6.43
C VAL A 1 -4.11 12.11 5.59
N CYS A 2 -4.53 11.00 6.16
CA CYS A 2 -4.71 9.77 5.40
C CYS A 2 -5.92 9.91 4.49
N ILE A 3 -5.71 9.76 3.19
CA ILE A 3 -6.77 9.81 2.18
C ILE A 3 -7.02 8.46 1.52
N GLY A 4 -6.14 7.48 1.71
CA GLY A 4 -6.31 6.17 1.09
C GLY A 4 -5.87 5.03 1.99
N ALA A 5 -6.70 3.98 2.01
CA ALA A 5 -6.41 2.66 2.56
C ALA A 5 -6.90 1.63 1.52
N VAL A 6 -5.94 1.12 0.73
CA VAL A 6 -6.25 0.30 -0.44
C VAL A 6 -5.63 -1.07 -0.25
N ASP A 7 -6.46 -2.10 -0.18
CA ASP A 7 -6.01 -3.48 -0.25
C ASP A 7 -5.58 -3.79 -1.68
N LEU A 8 -4.33 -4.18 -1.85
CA LEU A 8 -3.74 -4.54 -3.14
C LEU A 8 -3.86 -6.04 -3.44
N GLY A 9 -4.44 -6.81 -2.53
CA GLY A 9 -4.47 -8.26 -2.60
C GLY A 9 -3.10 -8.90 -2.36
N GLU A 10 -3.04 -10.18 -2.65
CA GLU A 10 -1.84 -10.97 -2.51
C GLU A 10 -0.90 -10.70 -3.69
N GLN A 11 0.26 -10.15 -3.38
CA GLN A 11 1.28 -9.73 -4.34
C GLN A 11 2.49 -10.66 -4.28
N GLU A 12 3.05 -10.95 -5.44
CA GLU A 12 4.31 -11.65 -5.52
C GLU A 12 5.46 -10.76 -5.03
N THR A 13 6.28 -11.30 -4.16
CA THR A 13 7.48 -10.66 -3.63
C THR A 13 8.65 -11.63 -3.68
N SER A 14 9.79 -11.16 -4.18
CA SER A 14 11.03 -11.96 -4.21
C SER A 14 12.04 -11.43 -3.18
N TYR A 15 12.59 -12.32 -2.39
CA TYR A 15 13.68 -12.03 -1.46
C TYR A 15 14.64 -13.21 -1.37
N ASN A 16 15.94 -12.98 -1.61
CA ASN A 16 16.98 -14.00 -1.62
C ASN A 16 16.63 -15.18 -2.56
N ASN A 17 16.21 -14.91 -3.78
CA ASN A 17 15.78 -15.89 -4.79
C ASN A 17 14.66 -16.84 -4.30
N LYS A 18 13.84 -16.36 -3.36
CA LYS A 18 12.64 -17.07 -2.91
C LYS A 18 11.41 -16.20 -3.16
N THR A 19 10.55 -16.70 -4.01
CA THR A 19 9.24 -16.09 -4.24
C THR A 19 8.31 -16.36 -3.08
N LYS A 20 7.58 -15.34 -2.65
CA LYS A 20 6.52 -15.41 -1.65
C LYS A 20 5.35 -14.57 -2.10
N TYR A 21 4.17 -15.02 -1.77
CA TYR A 21 2.92 -14.28 -1.95
C TYR A 21 2.51 -13.67 -0.61
N VAL A 22 2.20 -12.38 -0.62
CA VAL A 22 1.92 -11.62 0.61
C VAL A 22 0.83 -10.60 0.34
N ASN A 23 -0.24 -10.63 1.14
CA ASN A 23 -1.26 -9.57 1.11
C ASN A 23 -0.64 -8.22 1.44
N GLN A 24 -0.94 -7.21 0.63
CA GLN A 24 -0.36 -5.88 0.76
C GLN A 24 -1.44 -4.80 0.88
N LEU A 25 -1.18 -3.85 1.77
CA LEU A 25 -1.98 -2.66 1.97
C LEU A 25 -1.19 -1.42 1.54
N GLN A 26 -1.81 -0.55 0.74
CA GLN A 26 -1.29 0.77 0.40
C GLN A 26 -1.98 1.83 1.25
N ILE A 27 -1.21 2.59 2.03
CA ILE A 27 -1.71 3.74 2.79
C ILE A 27 -1.24 5.01 2.08
N ILE A 28 -2.16 5.93 1.81
CA ILE A 28 -1.91 7.17 1.06
C ILE A 28 -2.21 8.36 1.97
N PHE A 29 -1.29 9.31 2.00
CA PHE A 29 -1.43 10.55 2.74
C PHE A 29 -1.40 11.74 1.79
N GLU A 30 -2.31 12.67 2.02
CA GLU A 30 -2.27 14.00 1.45
C GLU A 30 -1.56 14.95 2.39
N LEU A 31 -0.72 15.83 1.85
CA LEU A 31 -0.07 16.95 2.52
C LEU A 31 -0.72 18.26 2.05
N PRO A 32 -1.81 18.72 2.68
CA PRO A 32 -2.65 19.78 2.12
C PRO A 32 -1.97 21.14 2.02
N SER A 33 -0.90 21.37 2.79
CA SER A 33 -0.09 22.60 2.76
C SER A 33 1.07 22.54 1.76
N GLU A 34 1.38 21.38 1.19
CA GLU A 34 2.42 21.22 0.18
C GLU A 34 1.77 21.06 -1.19
N LEU A 35 1.79 22.12 -1.98
CA LEU A 35 1.24 22.09 -3.32
C LEU A 35 2.33 21.76 -4.33
N ILE A 36 1.96 20.96 -5.32
CA ILE A 36 2.76 20.64 -6.49
C ILE A 36 1.94 20.94 -7.75
N GLU A 37 2.59 21.34 -8.81
CA GLU A 37 1.95 21.55 -10.10
C GLU A 37 1.97 20.25 -10.90
N ILE A 38 0.78 19.78 -11.29
CA ILE A 38 0.59 18.62 -12.16
C ILE A 38 -0.34 19.07 -13.28
N ASP A 39 0.12 18.96 -14.52
CA ASP A 39 -0.63 19.36 -15.73
C ASP A 39 -1.15 20.79 -15.71
N GLY A 40 -0.41 21.70 -15.05
CA GLY A 40 -0.76 23.12 -14.93
C GLY A 40 -1.75 23.44 -13.80
N GLU A 41 -2.12 22.48 -12.98
CA GLU A 41 -2.98 22.66 -11.81
C GLU A 41 -2.21 22.44 -10.50
N GLU A 42 -2.46 23.30 -9.51
CA GLU A 42 -1.92 23.12 -8.16
C GLU A 42 -2.72 22.06 -7.41
N GLN A 43 -2.04 20.97 -7.07
CA GLN A 43 -2.60 19.87 -6.31
C GLN A 43 -1.81 19.63 -5.03
N PRO A 44 -2.44 19.16 -3.94
CA PRO A 44 -1.73 18.78 -2.73
C PRO A 44 -0.83 17.58 -3.01
N ARG A 45 0.39 17.64 -2.51
CA ARG A 45 1.32 16.52 -2.61
C ARG A 45 0.76 15.30 -1.89
N GLN A 46 0.89 14.15 -2.53
CA GLN A 46 0.55 12.87 -1.93
C GLN A 46 1.81 12.03 -1.72
N LEU A 47 1.87 11.36 -0.59
CA LEU A 47 2.88 10.36 -0.27
C LEU A 47 2.19 9.06 0.12
N SER A 48 2.76 7.95 -0.27
CA SER A 48 2.19 6.65 0.06
C SER A 48 3.23 5.69 0.62
N ARG A 49 2.75 4.70 1.38
CA ARG A 49 3.57 3.62 1.89
C ARG A 49 2.84 2.30 1.79
N ARG A 50 3.55 1.30 1.29
CA ARG A 50 3.07 -0.07 1.16
C ARG A 50 3.53 -0.91 2.34
N PHE A 51 2.66 -1.80 2.78
CA PHE A 51 2.91 -2.71 3.88
C PHE A 51 2.47 -4.13 3.51
N ALA A 52 3.25 -5.12 3.94
CA ALA A 52 2.74 -6.48 4.05
C ALA A 52 1.69 -6.51 5.18
N VAL A 53 0.53 -7.07 4.90
CA VAL A 53 -0.54 -7.23 5.89
C VAL A 53 -0.14 -8.33 6.87
N SER A 54 0.20 -7.95 8.09
CA SER A 54 0.55 -8.87 9.16
C SER A 54 0.21 -8.26 10.51
N LEU A 55 -0.45 -9.04 11.34
CA LEU A 55 -0.87 -8.67 12.70
C LEU A 55 0.18 -9.00 13.76
N SER A 56 1.30 -9.61 13.37
CA SER A 56 2.41 -9.92 14.27
C SER A 56 2.95 -8.66 14.94
N THR A 57 3.30 -8.74 16.22
CA THR A 57 3.92 -7.65 16.98
C THR A 57 5.24 -7.14 16.36
N LYS A 58 5.86 -7.95 15.51
CA LYS A 58 7.09 -7.61 14.78
C LYS A 58 6.81 -6.95 13.43
N SER A 59 5.56 -6.97 12.93
CA SER A 59 5.23 -6.45 11.61
C SER A 59 5.41 -4.92 11.54
N ASN A 60 5.78 -4.46 10.35
CA ASN A 60 5.94 -3.04 10.09
C ASN A 60 4.59 -2.30 10.08
N LEU A 61 3.52 -2.94 9.58
CA LEU A 61 2.18 -2.37 9.56
C LEU A 61 1.69 -2.11 10.99
N ARG A 62 1.71 -3.14 11.87
CA ARG A 62 1.27 -2.99 13.26
C ARG A 62 2.07 -1.91 13.98
N LYS A 63 3.39 -1.90 13.86
CA LYS A 63 4.24 -0.87 14.46
C LYS A 63 3.92 0.53 13.96
N PHE A 64 3.65 0.67 12.67
CA PHE A 64 3.28 1.93 12.06
C PHE A 64 1.96 2.46 12.62
N ILE A 65 0.91 1.61 12.67
CA ILE A 65 -0.40 1.95 13.23
C ILE A 65 -0.27 2.30 14.73
N GLU A 66 0.43 1.46 15.53
CA GLU A 66 0.62 1.71 16.96
C GLU A 66 1.33 3.05 17.23
N THR A 67 2.33 3.38 16.43
CA THR A 67 3.05 4.66 16.54
C THR A 67 2.13 5.83 16.18
N TRP A 68 1.34 5.70 15.12
CA TRP A 68 0.40 6.72 14.68
C TRP A 68 -0.73 6.96 15.68
N TYR A 69 -1.24 5.87 16.28
CA TYR A 69 -2.29 5.98 17.33
C TYR A 69 -1.71 6.38 18.71
N GLY A 70 -0.39 6.34 18.89
CA GLY A 70 0.27 6.61 20.15
C GLY A 70 -0.08 5.61 21.25
N LYS A 71 -0.52 4.39 20.87
CA LYS A 71 -0.89 3.32 21.81
C LYS A 71 -0.54 1.95 21.25
N LYS A 72 -0.33 0.98 22.14
CA LYS A 72 -0.22 -0.44 21.77
C LYS A 72 -1.61 -1.04 21.65
N PHE A 73 -1.76 -1.92 20.67
CA PHE A 73 -2.96 -2.75 20.51
C PHE A 73 -2.74 -4.12 21.12
N THR A 74 -3.77 -4.67 21.76
CA THR A 74 -3.81 -6.10 22.09
C THR A 74 -3.92 -6.91 20.80
N ASP A 75 -3.62 -8.21 20.87
CA ASP A 75 -3.74 -9.06 19.69
C ASP A 75 -5.19 -9.18 19.18
N ASP A 76 -6.16 -9.12 20.08
CA ASP A 76 -7.58 -9.11 19.70
C ASP A 76 -7.98 -7.79 19.05
N ALA A 77 -7.62 -6.66 19.67
CA ALA A 77 -7.94 -5.35 19.12
C ALA A 77 -7.31 -5.09 17.72
N ILE A 78 -6.14 -5.64 17.44
CA ILE A 78 -5.53 -5.46 16.13
C ILE A 78 -6.13 -6.42 15.08
N ARG A 79 -6.69 -7.56 15.48
CA ARG A 79 -7.42 -8.44 14.57
C ARG A 79 -8.76 -7.87 14.12
N GLU A 80 -9.39 -7.10 15.01
CA GLU A 80 -10.67 -6.42 14.75
C GLU A 80 -10.46 -5.04 14.12
N PHE A 81 -9.20 -4.62 13.92
CA PHE A 81 -8.90 -3.29 13.39
C PHE A 81 -9.27 -3.20 11.91
N ASP A 82 -10.23 -2.34 11.60
CA ASP A 82 -10.60 -2.01 10.23
C ASP A 82 -9.68 -0.90 9.68
N THR A 83 -9.03 -1.14 8.55
CA THR A 83 -8.14 -0.17 7.90
C THR A 83 -8.88 1.08 7.44
N ARG A 84 -10.20 1.01 7.24
CA ARG A 84 -11.06 2.17 6.97
C ARG A 84 -11.04 3.21 8.10
N GLU A 85 -10.73 2.80 9.35
CA GLU A 85 -10.55 3.73 10.47
C GLU A 85 -9.35 4.70 10.28
N LEU A 86 -8.46 4.40 9.35
CA LEU A 86 -7.33 5.27 8.99
C LEU A 86 -7.77 6.46 8.15
N LEU A 87 -8.86 6.32 7.39
CA LEU A 87 -9.33 7.34 6.45
C LEU A 87 -9.75 8.62 7.17
N GLY A 88 -9.33 9.75 6.64
CA GLY A 88 -9.55 11.06 7.24
C GLY A 88 -8.72 11.33 8.50
N ARG A 89 -7.96 10.34 9.01
CA ARG A 89 -7.17 10.50 10.22
C ARG A 89 -5.93 11.37 9.94
N PRO A 90 -5.72 12.43 10.71
CA PRO A 90 -4.53 13.26 10.58
C PRO A 90 -3.29 12.54 11.13
N ALA A 91 -2.14 12.86 10.57
CA ALA A 91 -0.85 12.33 11.00
C ALA A 91 0.26 13.38 10.89
N MET A 92 1.21 13.32 11.80
CA MET A 92 2.52 13.91 11.61
C MET A 92 3.42 12.83 10.98
N LEU A 93 3.88 13.07 9.76
CA LEU A 93 4.72 12.14 9.02
C LEU A 93 6.20 12.47 9.22
N SER A 94 7.01 11.45 9.48
CA SER A 94 8.45 11.53 9.30
C SER A 94 8.78 11.04 7.90
N VAL A 95 9.37 11.90 7.09
CA VAL A 95 9.73 11.62 5.70
C VAL A 95 11.25 11.61 5.57
N VAL A 96 11.78 10.62 4.89
CA VAL A 96 13.20 10.47 4.59
C VAL A 96 13.38 10.35 3.08
N LEU A 97 14.46 10.92 2.56
CA LEU A 97 14.82 10.74 1.17
C LEU A 97 15.46 9.36 0.97
N SER A 98 15.28 8.79 -0.22
CA SER A 98 16.04 7.62 -0.67
C SER A 98 17.55 7.95 -0.73
N GLU A 99 18.40 6.92 -0.75
CA GLU A 99 19.86 7.10 -0.79
C GLU A 99 20.33 7.93 -2.00
N ASP A 100 19.63 7.82 -3.13
CA ASP A 100 19.88 8.62 -4.35
C ASP A 100 19.20 10.01 -4.32
N GLY A 101 18.43 10.32 -3.27
CA GLY A 101 17.73 11.60 -3.09
C GLY A 101 16.50 11.80 -3.97
N ASN A 102 16.13 10.83 -4.81
CA ASN A 102 15.08 11.01 -5.82
C ASN A 102 13.67 10.79 -5.28
N TYR A 103 13.53 10.04 -4.17
CA TYR A 103 12.21 9.66 -3.63
C TYR A 103 12.07 10.05 -2.17
N ALA A 104 10.90 10.56 -1.82
CA ALA A 104 10.49 10.82 -0.45
C ALA A 104 9.71 9.62 0.10
N ASN A 105 10.24 8.99 1.16
CA ASN A 105 9.67 7.81 1.77
C ASN A 105 9.10 8.14 3.15
N ILE A 106 7.90 7.66 3.46
CA ILE A 106 7.32 7.77 4.78
C ILE A 106 8.03 6.78 5.72
N ALA A 107 8.78 7.27 6.67
CA ALA A 107 9.45 6.44 7.68
C ALA A 107 8.50 6.04 8.81
N SER A 108 7.71 7.00 9.32
CA SER A 108 6.73 6.77 10.39
C SER A 108 5.59 7.79 10.34
N ALA A 109 4.51 7.48 11.04
CA ALA A 109 3.42 8.39 11.33
C ALA A 109 3.23 8.49 12.85
N ALA A 110 2.85 9.66 13.34
CA ALA A 110 2.51 9.91 14.73
C ALA A 110 1.21 10.71 14.83
N ALA A 111 0.56 10.67 15.97
CA ALA A 111 -0.59 11.55 16.24
C ALA A 111 -0.16 13.02 16.21
N LEU A 112 -1.10 13.89 15.82
CA LEU A 112 -0.84 15.33 15.92
C LEU A 112 -0.57 15.74 17.37
N PRO A 113 0.32 16.71 17.59
CA PRO A 113 0.50 17.32 18.90
C PRO A 113 -0.82 17.86 19.46
N LYS A 114 -0.98 17.77 20.77
CA LYS A 114 -2.17 18.27 21.45
C LYS A 114 -2.36 19.78 21.17
N GLY A 115 -3.54 20.14 20.70
CA GLY A 115 -3.89 21.53 20.34
C GLY A 115 -3.58 21.94 18.91
N MET A 116 -2.98 21.05 18.11
CA MET A 116 -2.86 21.27 16.67
C MET A 116 -4.15 20.85 15.99
N GLU A 117 -4.70 21.74 15.15
CA GLU A 117 -5.88 21.43 14.35
C GLU A 117 -5.51 20.50 13.19
N ALA A 118 -6.39 19.54 12.91
CA ALA A 118 -6.24 18.66 11.75
C ALA A 118 -6.44 19.46 10.45
N PRO A 119 -5.53 19.41 9.50
CA PRO A 119 -5.74 20.05 8.21
C PRO A 119 -6.89 19.36 7.47
N LYS A 120 -7.61 20.14 6.64
CA LYS A 120 -8.66 19.60 5.76
C LYS A 120 -8.03 19.04 4.50
N THR A 121 -8.50 17.89 4.07
CA THR A 121 -8.13 17.30 2.78
C THR A 121 -8.81 18.04 1.63
N ARG A 122 -8.18 18.00 0.46
CA ARG A 122 -8.74 18.45 -0.82
C ARG A 122 -9.15 17.28 -1.70
N SER A 123 -8.45 16.14 -1.55
CA SER A 123 -8.73 14.92 -2.28
C SER A 123 -9.88 14.15 -1.65
N GLU A 124 -10.59 13.39 -2.47
CA GLU A 124 -11.56 12.39 -2.00
C GLU A 124 -10.86 11.25 -1.28
N LEU A 125 -11.58 10.60 -0.37
CA LEU A 125 -11.08 9.43 0.33
C LEU A 125 -11.15 8.22 -0.59
N ILE A 126 -10.09 7.42 -0.58
CA ILE A 126 -9.94 6.22 -1.39
C ILE A 126 -10.01 5.00 -0.46
N ASP A 127 -11.05 4.22 -0.61
CA ASP A 127 -11.23 2.94 0.05
C ASP A 127 -11.43 1.85 -1.01
N PHE A 128 -10.66 0.78 -0.92
CA PHE A 128 -10.83 -0.36 -1.82
C PHE A 128 -10.31 -1.63 -1.17
N ASP A 129 -11.12 -2.69 -1.27
CA ASP A 129 -10.83 -4.02 -0.78
C ASP A 129 -11.00 -5.03 -1.92
N VAL A 130 -9.97 -5.81 -2.20
CA VAL A 130 -10.02 -6.81 -3.29
C VAL A 130 -10.97 -7.98 -2.98
N GLU A 131 -11.26 -8.24 -1.70
CA GLU A 131 -12.21 -9.29 -1.29
C GLU A 131 -13.66 -8.79 -1.36
N GLU A 132 -13.88 -7.48 -1.29
CA GLU A 132 -15.18 -6.82 -1.46
C GLU A 132 -15.23 -6.09 -2.83
N TRP A 133 -14.96 -6.81 -3.92
CA TRP A 133 -14.78 -6.25 -5.25
C TRP A 133 -15.98 -5.43 -5.72
N ASP A 134 -15.72 -4.20 -6.17
CA ASP A 134 -16.67 -3.30 -6.80
C ASP A 134 -16.03 -2.65 -8.04
N ASP A 135 -16.61 -2.92 -9.21
CA ASP A 135 -16.08 -2.44 -10.49
C ASP A 135 -16.08 -0.91 -10.61
N GLU A 136 -17.11 -0.24 -10.07
CA GLU A 136 -17.18 1.22 -10.12
C GLU A 136 -16.13 1.85 -9.20
N ALA A 137 -15.91 1.29 -8.03
CA ALA A 137 -14.87 1.71 -7.11
C ALA A 137 -13.48 1.47 -7.72
N PHE A 138 -13.26 0.30 -8.33
CA PHE A 138 -12.00 -0.01 -9.01
C PHE A 138 -11.68 0.97 -10.14
N GLN A 139 -12.65 1.31 -11.00
CA GLN A 139 -12.47 2.24 -12.11
C GLN A 139 -12.17 3.68 -11.67
N LYS A 140 -12.57 4.06 -10.45
CA LYS A 140 -12.27 5.38 -9.86
C LYS A 140 -10.87 5.47 -9.25
N LEU A 141 -10.22 4.34 -9.02
CA LEU A 141 -8.84 4.33 -8.50
C LEU A 141 -7.88 4.99 -9.50
N PRO A 142 -6.85 5.69 -9.02
CA PRO A 142 -5.74 6.10 -9.86
C PRO A 142 -5.14 4.92 -10.64
N GLU A 143 -4.76 5.13 -11.88
CA GLU A 143 -4.26 4.08 -12.79
C GLU A 143 -3.13 3.24 -12.16
N TRP A 144 -2.19 3.88 -11.47
CA TRP A 144 -1.09 3.18 -10.82
C TRP A 144 -1.54 2.20 -9.72
N LEU A 145 -2.67 2.47 -9.02
CA LEU A 145 -3.27 1.53 -8.07
C LEU A 145 -3.95 0.37 -8.80
N GLN A 146 -4.69 0.66 -9.87
CA GLN A 146 -5.30 -0.38 -10.69
C GLN A 146 -4.25 -1.35 -11.21
N GLU A 147 -3.11 -0.83 -11.73
CA GLU A 147 -2.01 -1.65 -12.22
C GLU A 147 -1.35 -2.51 -11.12
N LEU A 148 -1.34 -2.05 -9.89
CA LEU A 148 -0.88 -2.86 -8.75
C LEU A 148 -1.88 -3.95 -8.40
N ILE A 149 -3.17 -3.63 -8.34
CA ILE A 149 -4.24 -4.58 -8.00
C ILE A 149 -4.33 -5.68 -9.07
N LYS A 150 -4.21 -5.34 -10.35
CA LYS A 150 -4.20 -6.30 -11.47
C LYS A 150 -3.10 -7.38 -11.36
N LYS A 151 -2.04 -7.11 -10.61
CA LYS A 151 -0.96 -8.08 -10.36
C LYS A 151 -1.27 -9.06 -9.23
N SER A 152 -2.34 -8.83 -8.45
CA SER A 152 -2.72 -9.70 -7.35
C SER A 152 -3.20 -11.06 -7.84
N THR A 153 -3.06 -12.07 -6.98
CA THR A 153 -3.58 -13.42 -7.25
C THR A 153 -5.11 -13.41 -7.35
N GLN A 154 -5.78 -12.60 -6.52
CA GLN A 154 -7.24 -12.48 -6.53
C GLN A 154 -7.73 -11.91 -7.86
N TYR A 155 -7.17 -10.77 -8.31
CA TYR A 155 -7.57 -10.20 -9.60
C TYR A 155 -7.36 -11.18 -10.76
N LYS A 156 -6.21 -11.85 -10.79
CA LYS A 156 -5.90 -12.82 -11.83
C LYS A 156 -6.87 -14.00 -11.82
N SER A 157 -7.21 -14.54 -10.64
CA SER A 157 -8.15 -15.66 -10.54
C SER A 157 -9.57 -15.30 -10.97
N ASP A 158 -10.01 -14.07 -10.72
CA ASP A 158 -11.41 -13.68 -10.88
C ASP A 158 -11.70 -13.01 -12.24
N HIS A 159 -10.66 -12.41 -12.88
CA HIS A 159 -10.84 -11.57 -14.07
C HIS A 159 -10.05 -12.05 -15.30
N LEU A 160 -9.09 -12.98 -15.14
CA LEU A 160 -8.36 -13.54 -16.27
C LEU A 160 -8.85 -14.97 -16.59
N PRO A 161 -8.89 -15.37 -17.85
CA PRO A 161 -9.21 -16.74 -18.22
C PRO A 161 -8.13 -17.71 -17.72
N GLU A 162 -8.53 -18.94 -17.37
CA GLU A 162 -7.63 -19.95 -16.76
C GLU A 162 -6.40 -20.29 -17.62
N ASP A 163 -6.53 -20.16 -18.94
CA ASP A 163 -5.44 -20.36 -19.91
C ASP A 163 -4.38 -19.26 -19.85
N GLU A 164 -4.77 -17.99 -19.63
CA GLU A 164 -3.82 -16.88 -19.45
C GLU A 164 -3.08 -16.98 -18.12
N VAL A 165 -3.77 -17.31 -17.04
CA VAL A 165 -3.16 -17.53 -15.72
C VAL A 165 -2.13 -18.67 -15.78
N SER A 166 -2.43 -19.73 -16.53
CA SER A 166 -1.53 -20.88 -16.68
C SER A 166 -0.27 -20.54 -17.47
N VAL A 167 -0.38 -19.69 -18.49
CA VAL A 167 0.76 -19.26 -19.33
C VAL A 167 1.68 -18.35 -18.54
N GLU A 168 1.15 -17.37 -17.82
CA GLU A 168 1.95 -16.47 -16.96
C GLU A 168 2.70 -17.24 -15.86
N ALA A 169 2.02 -18.21 -15.23
CA ALA A 169 2.65 -19.07 -14.22
C ALA A 169 3.78 -19.93 -14.81
N ALA A 170 3.59 -20.43 -16.04
CA ALA A 170 4.61 -21.20 -16.75
C ALA A 170 5.81 -20.35 -17.19
N GLU A 171 5.57 -19.13 -17.66
CA GLU A 171 6.63 -18.18 -18.05
C GLU A 171 7.44 -17.72 -16.82
N GLN A 172 6.77 -17.47 -15.69
CA GLN A 172 7.43 -17.12 -14.44
C GLN A 172 8.28 -18.28 -13.91
N ALA A 173 7.77 -19.52 -13.98
CA ALA A 173 8.52 -20.71 -13.57
C ALA A 173 9.74 -20.93 -14.48
N ALA A 174 9.62 -20.71 -15.78
CA ALA A 174 10.72 -20.82 -16.74
C ALA A 174 11.80 -19.74 -16.52
N SER A 175 11.40 -18.50 -16.21
CA SER A 175 12.33 -17.40 -15.89
C SER A 175 13.11 -17.68 -14.62
N GLN A 176 12.44 -18.19 -13.57
CA GLN A 176 13.09 -18.56 -12.31
C GLN A 176 14.05 -19.73 -12.45
N ALA A 177 13.75 -20.68 -13.33
CA ALA A 177 14.65 -21.79 -13.62
C ALA A 177 15.92 -21.33 -14.36
N ALA A 178 15.79 -20.39 -15.28
CA ALA A 178 16.92 -19.81 -16.01
C ALA A 178 17.86 -19.00 -15.10
N GLU A 179 17.31 -18.21 -14.18
CA GLU A 179 18.11 -17.44 -13.19
C GLU A 179 18.82 -18.34 -12.17
N ALA A 180 18.25 -19.52 -11.86
CA ALA A 180 18.87 -20.48 -10.96
C ALA A 180 20.07 -21.21 -11.60
N GLU A 181 20.12 -21.36 -12.91
CA GLU A 181 21.24 -21.99 -13.63
C GLU A 181 22.44 -21.02 -13.83
N GLU A 182 22.19 -19.70 -13.99
CA GLU A 182 23.27 -18.71 -14.12
C GLU A 182 24.01 -18.40 -12.79
N GLY A 183 23.42 -18.71 -11.64
CA GLY A 183 24.00 -18.47 -10.32
C GLY A 183 24.95 -19.56 -9.80
N THR A 184 25.33 -20.54 -10.62
CA THR A 184 26.15 -21.71 -10.21
C THR A 184 27.54 -21.78 -10.87
N GLU A 185 28.06 -20.68 -11.43
CA GLU A 185 29.48 -20.59 -11.86
C GLU A 185 30.34 -19.76 -10.94
#